data_bd2b0d99f29dc89628f3523935b69b58
#
_entry.id   bd2b0d99f29dc89628f3523935b69b58
#
_cell.length_a   1.000
_cell.length_b   1.000
_cell.length_c   1.000
_cell.angle_alpha   90.00
_cell.angle_beta   90.00
_cell.angle_gamma   90.00
#
_symmetry.space_group_name_H-M   'P 1'
#
loop_
_entity.id
_entity.type
_entity.pdbx_description
1 polymer ?
#
loop_
_entity_poly.entity_id
_entity_poly.type
_entity_poly.pdbx_seq_one_letter_code
_entity_poly.pdbx_strand_id
1 'polypeptide(L)'
;MTQWKADALTHALETSPREACGLVVVVKGRERYWRCENLSDDGDFFVLSPDDYAEAEEAGEITAVFHSHPKSLAIASNADRMGCEKSGLRWYICNPGAGTWCSIDPNGYKAPLIGRQWALGV
;
A
#
# COMPACT_ATOMS: atom_id res chain seq x y z
N MET A 1 4.15 3.53 -17.90
CA MET A 1 3.62 3.15 -16.58
C MET A 1 3.05 1.75 -16.65
N THR A 2 3.35 0.91 -15.68
CA THR A 2 2.78 -0.44 -15.63
C THR A 2 1.27 -0.37 -15.37
N GLN A 3 0.56 -1.43 -15.72
CA GLN A 3 -0.89 -1.46 -15.53
C GLN A 3 -1.28 -1.34 -14.06
N TRP A 4 -0.54 -2.03 -13.17
CA TRP A 4 -0.90 -1.96 -11.75
C TRP A 4 -0.72 -0.54 -11.18
N LYS A 5 0.29 0.20 -11.65
CA LYS A 5 0.48 1.61 -11.21
C LYS A 5 -0.63 2.50 -11.74
N ALA A 6 -1.06 2.29 -12.97
CA ALA A 6 -2.19 3.03 -13.54
C ALA A 6 -3.47 2.78 -12.71
N ASP A 7 -3.71 1.53 -12.34
CA ASP A 7 -4.87 1.16 -11.53
C ASP A 7 -4.79 1.74 -10.11
N ALA A 8 -3.60 1.74 -9.53
CA ALA A 8 -3.37 2.34 -8.21
C ALA A 8 -3.59 3.86 -8.25
N LEU A 9 -3.11 4.53 -9.29
CA LEU A 9 -3.32 5.97 -9.46
C LEU A 9 -4.81 6.29 -9.59
N THR A 10 -5.54 5.51 -10.36
CA THR A 10 -7.00 5.67 -10.49
C THR A 10 -7.68 5.54 -9.13
N HIS A 11 -7.31 4.53 -8.35
CA HIS A 11 -7.83 4.34 -7.00
C HIS A 11 -7.53 5.56 -6.11
N ALA A 12 -6.29 6.05 -6.16
CA ALA A 12 -5.86 7.21 -5.38
C ALA A 12 -6.65 8.48 -5.74
N LEU A 13 -6.90 8.71 -7.04
CA LEU A 13 -7.68 9.85 -7.50
C LEU A 13 -9.14 9.75 -7.05
N GLU A 14 -9.72 8.57 -7.14
CA GLU A 14 -11.11 8.33 -6.72
C GLU A 14 -11.29 8.47 -5.20
N THR A 15 -10.27 8.12 -4.43
CA THR A 15 -10.32 8.14 -2.96
C THR A 15 -9.97 9.50 -2.37
N SER A 16 -9.21 10.31 -3.09
CA SER A 16 -8.81 11.65 -2.63
C SER A 16 -10.04 12.43 -2.14
N PRO A 17 -9.97 13.20 -1.04
CA PRO A 17 -8.76 13.58 -0.28
C PRO A 17 -8.29 12.58 0.79
N ARG A 18 -8.93 11.43 0.90
CA ARG A 18 -8.48 10.39 1.82
C ARG A 18 -7.32 9.60 1.22
N GLU A 19 -6.48 9.02 2.07
CA GLU A 19 -5.44 8.11 1.61
C GLU A 19 -6.08 6.83 1.07
N ALA A 20 -5.68 6.45 -0.14
CA ALA A 20 -5.99 5.14 -0.69
C ALA A 20 -4.91 4.16 -0.27
N CYS A 21 -5.26 2.90 -0.10
CA CYS A 21 -4.29 1.85 0.14
C CYS A 21 -4.63 0.60 -0.68
N GLY A 22 -3.61 -0.18 -0.94
CA GLY A 22 -3.76 -1.40 -1.70
C GLY A 22 -2.49 -2.23 -1.71
N LEU A 23 -2.52 -3.29 -2.47
CA LEU A 23 -1.44 -4.27 -2.53
C LEU A 23 -1.08 -4.54 -3.98
N VAL A 24 0.18 -4.90 -4.20
CA VAL A 24 0.61 -5.47 -5.47
C VAL A 24 0.66 -6.98 -5.28
N VAL A 25 -0.11 -7.70 -6.08
CA VAL A 25 -0.25 -9.15 -5.99
C VAL A 25 0.15 -9.77 -7.31
N VAL A 26 1.02 -10.77 -7.26
CA VAL A 26 1.37 -11.54 -8.45
C VAL A 26 0.38 -12.70 -8.59
N VAL A 27 -0.42 -12.64 -9.64
CA VAL A 27 -1.42 -13.66 -9.96
C VAL A 27 -1.07 -14.24 -11.33
N LYS A 28 -0.78 -15.53 -11.38
CA LYS A 28 -0.40 -16.21 -12.62
C LYS A 28 0.75 -15.50 -13.35
N GLY A 29 1.76 -15.10 -12.61
CA GLY A 29 2.94 -14.43 -13.15
C GLY A 29 2.77 -12.96 -13.50
N ARG A 30 1.63 -12.35 -13.23
CA ARG A 30 1.38 -10.94 -13.54
C ARG A 30 1.16 -10.14 -12.27
N GLU A 31 1.76 -8.95 -12.21
CA GLU A 31 1.50 -7.98 -11.15
C GLU A 31 0.14 -7.36 -11.36
N ARG A 32 -0.68 -7.39 -10.31
CA ARG A 32 -1.99 -6.76 -10.29
C ARG A 32 -2.12 -5.86 -9.08
N TYR A 33 -2.82 -4.73 -9.26
CA TYR A 33 -3.18 -3.88 -8.14
C TYR A 33 -4.44 -4.43 -7.47
N TRP A 34 -4.37 -4.57 -6.16
CA TRP A 34 -5.48 -5.04 -5.33
C TRP A 34 -5.96 -3.90 -4.46
N ARG A 35 -7.12 -3.35 -4.76
CA ARG A 35 -7.71 -2.28 -3.97
C ARG A 35 -8.03 -2.80 -2.59
N CYS A 36 -7.67 -2.02 -1.56
CA CYS A 36 -8.02 -2.32 -0.19
C CYS A 36 -8.81 -1.17 0.39
N GLU A 37 -9.66 -1.50 1.35
CA GLU A 37 -10.38 -0.48 2.10
C GLU A 37 -9.45 0.13 3.14
N ASN A 38 -9.49 1.45 3.27
CA ASN A 38 -8.85 2.17 4.36
C ASN A 38 -9.85 2.25 5.51
N LEU A 39 -9.59 1.52 6.58
CA LEU A 39 -10.47 1.47 7.75
C LEU A 39 -10.26 2.62 8.72
N SER A 40 -9.29 3.49 8.48
CA SER A 40 -9.02 4.63 9.35
C SER A 40 -10.16 5.64 9.29
N ASP A 41 -10.54 6.19 10.45
CA ASP A 41 -11.46 7.33 10.53
C ASP A 41 -10.77 8.63 10.14
N ASP A 42 -9.43 8.67 10.20
CA ASP A 42 -8.62 9.82 9.81
C ASP A 42 -8.15 9.64 8.37
N GLY A 43 -8.55 10.57 7.50
CA GLY A 43 -8.17 10.51 6.08
C GLY A 43 -6.68 10.67 5.80
N ASP A 44 -5.91 11.17 6.77
CA ASP A 44 -4.45 11.37 6.65
C ASP A 44 -3.64 10.16 7.10
N PHE A 45 -4.31 9.07 7.47
CA PHE A 45 -3.70 7.77 7.77
C PHE A 45 -4.37 6.69 6.96
N PHE A 46 -3.74 5.53 6.92
CA PHE A 46 -4.45 4.36 6.43
C PHE A 46 -4.31 3.19 7.40
N VAL A 47 -5.38 2.42 7.48
CA VAL A 47 -5.43 1.12 8.13
C VAL A 47 -5.94 0.16 7.08
N LEU A 48 -5.06 -0.66 6.55
CA LEU A 48 -5.42 -1.59 5.49
C LEU A 48 -6.31 -2.71 6.03
N SER A 49 -7.44 -2.93 5.37
CA SER A 49 -8.39 -3.97 5.77
C SER A 49 -7.73 -5.35 5.84
N PRO A 50 -7.75 -6.02 7.01
CA PRO A 50 -7.23 -7.38 7.13
C PRO A 50 -7.97 -8.38 6.25
N ASP A 51 -9.26 -8.18 6.02
CA ASP A 51 -10.06 -9.04 5.15
C ASP A 51 -9.59 -8.92 3.70
N ASP A 52 -9.33 -7.69 3.24
CA ASP A 52 -8.81 -7.47 1.89
C ASP A 52 -7.42 -8.06 1.72
N TYR A 53 -6.59 -7.97 2.76
CA TYR A 53 -5.26 -8.59 2.76
C TYR A 53 -5.37 -10.11 2.62
N ALA A 54 -6.26 -10.73 3.38
CA ALA A 54 -6.47 -12.17 3.34
C ALA A 54 -6.96 -12.63 1.96
N GLU A 55 -7.87 -11.89 1.35
CA GLU A 55 -8.34 -12.18 0.00
C GLU A 55 -7.23 -12.09 -1.03
N ALA A 56 -6.40 -11.05 -0.94
CA ALA A 56 -5.25 -10.88 -1.82
C ALA A 56 -4.25 -12.03 -1.67
N GLU A 57 -4.01 -12.45 -0.44
CA GLU A 57 -3.09 -13.56 -0.13
C GLU A 57 -3.59 -14.88 -0.73
N GLU A 58 -4.89 -15.11 -0.74
CA GLU A 58 -5.48 -16.26 -1.40
C GLU A 58 -5.38 -16.20 -2.93
N ALA A 59 -5.42 -14.99 -3.49
CA ALA A 59 -5.39 -14.79 -4.93
C ALA A 59 -3.99 -14.97 -5.53
N GLY A 60 -2.93 -14.66 -4.77
CA GLY A 60 -1.57 -14.75 -5.27
C GLY A 60 -0.54 -14.35 -4.25
N GLU A 61 0.66 -13.99 -4.72
CA GLU A 61 1.77 -13.57 -3.87
C GLU A 61 1.75 -12.05 -3.70
N ILE A 62 1.63 -11.59 -2.47
CA ILE A 62 1.70 -10.17 -2.15
C ILE A 62 3.18 -9.76 -2.15
N THR A 63 3.52 -8.77 -2.99
CA THR A 63 4.90 -8.32 -3.15
C THR A 63 5.14 -6.90 -2.69
N ALA A 64 4.11 -6.07 -2.58
CA ALA A 64 4.26 -4.69 -2.18
C ALA A 64 2.97 -4.13 -1.58
N VAL A 65 3.13 -3.07 -0.82
CA VAL A 65 2.04 -2.25 -0.28
C VAL A 65 2.05 -0.91 -1.03
N PHE A 66 0.87 -0.41 -1.34
CA PHE A 66 0.68 0.91 -1.93
C PHE A 66 -0.17 1.78 -1.02
N HIS A 67 0.17 3.06 -0.91
CA HIS A 67 -0.74 4.06 -0.40
C HIS A 67 -0.48 5.42 -1.04
N SER A 68 -1.46 6.31 -0.93
CA SER A 68 -1.37 7.65 -1.50
C SER A 68 -1.19 8.71 -0.43
N HIS A 69 -0.51 9.80 -0.82
CA HIS A 69 -0.40 11.03 -0.05
C HIS A 69 -1.12 12.14 -0.83
N PRO A 70 -2.46 12.25 -0.73
CA PRO A 70 -3.20 13.22 -1.55
C PRO A 70 -2.92 14.67 -1.17
N LYS A 71 -2.48 14.93 0.06
CA LYS A 71 -2.26 16.28 0.59
C LYS A 71 -0.80 16.61 0.86
N SER A 72 0.12 15.70 0.57
CA SER A 72 1.54 15.89 0.87
C SER A 72 2.43 15.28 -0.20
N LEU A 73 3.72 15.57 -0.13
CA LEU A 73 4.68 15.03 -1.09
C LEU A 73 4.73 13.51 -1.02
N ALA A 74 5.07 12.90 -2.15
CA ALA A 74 5.29 11.45 -2.24
C ALA A 74 6.64 11.09 -1.61
N ILE A 75 6.74 11.26 -0.29
CA ILE A 75 7.93 11.01 0.51
C ILE A 75 7.48 10.18 1.71
N ALA A 76 8.26 9.16 2.05
CA ALA A 76 7.92 8.31 3.18
C ALA A 76 8.00 9.07 4.52
N SER A 77 6.92 9.00 5.29
CA SER A 77 6.90 9.47 6.67
C SER A 77 7.61 8.45 7.59
N ASN A 78 7.84 8.83 8.85
CA ASN A 78 8.36 7.87 9.82
C ASN A 78 7.43 6.69 10.02
N ALA A 79 6.11 6.93 10.04
CA ALA A 79 5.12 5.85 10.14
C ALA A 79 5.19 4.92 8.94
N ASP A 80 5.38 5.47 7.73
CA ASP A 80 5.54 4.68 6.51
C ASP A 80 6.77 3.76 6.61
N ARG A 81 7.88 4.29 7.08
CA ARG A 81 9.11 3.52 7.24
C ARG A 81 8.94 2.39 8.26
N MET A 82 8.29 2.68 9.36
CA MET A 82 8.00 1.67 10.38
C MET A 82 7.09 0.57 9.83
N GLY A 83 6.04 0.94 9.12
CA GLY A 83 5.13 -0.01 8.50
C GLY A 83 5.83 -0.87 7.44
N CYS A 84 6.68 -0.23 6.63
CA CYS A 84 7.47 -0.93 5.62
C CYS A 84 8.37 -2.00 6.26
N GLU A 85 9.08 -1.65 7.32
CA GLU A 85 9.93 -2.60 8.04
C GLU A 85 9.13 -3.74 8.66
N LYS A 86 8.01 -3.43 9.29
CA LYS A 86 7.14 -4.45 9.90
C LYS A 86 6.58 -5.42 8.87
N SER A 87 6.20 -4.91 7.70
CA SER A 87 5.64 -5.74 6.64
C SER A 87 6.68 -6.61 5.96
N GLY A 88 7.93 -6.17 5.93
CA GLY A 88 8.98 -6.81 5.15
C GLY A 88 8.76 -6.72 3.65
N LEU A 89 7.91 -5.81 3.20
CA LEU A 89 7.54 -5.62 1.80
C LEU A 89 7.97 -4.24 1.33
N ARG A 90 8.19 -4.09 0.02
CA ARG A 90 8.38 -2.78 -0.60
C ARG A 90 7.08 -1.99 -0.47
N TRP A 91 7.21 -0.69 -0.20
CA TRP A 91 6.08 0.23 -0.17
C TRP A 91 6.21 1.25 -1.27
N TYR A 92 5.12 1.47 -2.00
CA TYR A 92 5.00 2.52 -3.00
C TYR A 92 4.08 3.61 -2.47
N ILE A 93 4.47 4.85 -2.68
CA ILE A 93 3.73 6.02 -2.24
C ILE A 93 3.56 6.94 -3.44
N CYS A 94 2.36 7.47 -3.65
CA CYS A 94 2.15 8.45 -4.69
C CYS A 94 1.36 9.66 -4.20
N ASN A 95 1.65 10.82 -4.77
CA ASN A 95 0.76 11.97 -4.71
C ASN A 95 -0.04 11.98 -6.01
N PRO A 96 -1.35 11.67 -5.98
CA PRO A 96 -2.11 11.49 -7.22
C PRO A 96 -2.29 12.79 -7.99
N GLY A 97 -2.40 13.94 -7.30
CA GLY A 97 -2.57 15.23 -7.97
C GLY A 97 -1.33 15.68 -8.72
N ALA A 98 -0.14 15.42 -8.18
CA ALA A 98 1.13 15.76 -8.81
C ALA A 98 1.63 14.66 -9.76
N GLY A 99 1.12 13.45 -9.64
CA GLY A 99 1.59 12.31 -10.41
C GLY A 99 2.98 11.83 -10.01
N THR A 100 3.43 12.15 -8.80
CA THR A 100 4.76 11.77 -8.31
C THR A 100 4.70 10.50 -7.50
N TRP A 101 5.79 9.73 -7.55
CA TRP A 101 5.91 8.43 -6.90
C TRP A 101 7.23 8.32 -6.16
N CYS A 102 7.23 7.57 -5.07
CA CYS A 102 8.45 7.05 -4.48
C CYS A 102 8.23 5.62 -4.02
N SER A 103 9.33 4.93 -3.75
CA SER A 103 9.26 3.62 -3.13
C SER A 103 10.32 3.51 -2.06
N ILE A 104 10.04 2.72 -1.03
CA ILE A 104 10.97 2.39 0.02
C ILE A 104 11.01 0.89 0.20
N ASP A 105 12.16 0.38 0.55
CA ASP A 105 12.36 -1.02 0.86
C ASP A 105 12.55 -1.19 2.35
N PRO A 106 12.12 -2.33 2.91
CA PRO A 106 12.51 -2.66 4.28
C PRO A 106 14.02 -2.82 4.33
N ASN A 107 14.67 -2.38 5.42
CA ASN A 107 16.13 -2.37 5.55
C ASN A 107 16.73 -3.78 5.70
N GLY A 108 16.40 -4.69 4.78
CA GLY A 108 16.83 -6.08 4.81
C GLY A 108 16.11 -6.93 5.84
N TYR A 109 15.30 -6.31 6.69
CA TYR A 109 14.52 -7.01 7.69
C TYR A 109 13.16 -7.40 7.11
N LYS A 110 12.84 -8.68 7.19
CA LYS A 110 11.52 -9.17 6.86
C LYS A 110 10.81 -9.51 8.16
N ALA A 111 9.71 -8.83 8.42
CA ALA A 111 8.90 -9.12 9.59
C ALA A 111 8.41 -10.56 9.54
N PRO A 112 8.37 -11.26 10.67
CA PRO A 112 7.70 -12.55 10.74
C PRO A 112 6.27 -12.41 10.26
N LEU A 113 5.77 -13.40 9.52
CA LEU A 113 4.41 -13.38 9.00
C LEU A 113 3.35 -13.70 10.06
N ILE A 114 3.71 -13.53 11.32
CA ILE A 114 2.85 -13.85 12.47
C ILE A 114 1.79 -12.77 12.59
N GLY A 115 0.53 -13.16 12.36
CA GLY A 115 -0.62 -12.32 12.64
C GLY A 115 -0.86 -11.13 11.74
N ARG A 116 0.05 -10.80 10.81
CA ARG A 116 -0.13 -9.65 9.91
C ARG A 116 -0.49 -8.37 10.67
N GLN A 117 0.10 -8.17 11.82
CA GLN A 117 -0.29 -7.07 12.73
C GLN A 117 -0.13 -5.69 12.11
N TRP A 118 0.82 -5.53 11.21
CA TRP A 118 1.01 -4.25 10.52
C TRP A 118 -0.21 -3.85 9.66
N ALA A 119 -1.04 -4.80 9.26
CA ALA A 119 -2.24 -4.53 8.48
C ALA A 119 -3.38 -3.95 9.33
N LEU A 120 -3.27 -4.02 10.65
CA LEU A 120 -4.29 -3.54 11.59
C LEU A 120 -4.11 -2.08 11.98
N GLY A 121 -2.97 -1.49 11.69
CA GLY A 121 -2.73 -0.09 11.98
C GLY A 121 -1.26 0.26 11.83
N VAL A 122 -0.99 1.26 11.03
CA VAL A 122 0.36 1.75 10.76
C VAL A 122 0.43 3.22 11.07
#